data_48035a1aff4759ca47db6cdf1d1f5049
#
_entry.id   48035a1aff4759ca47db6cdf1d1f5049
#
_cell.length_a   1.000
_cell.length_b   1.000
_cell.length_c   1.000
_cell.angle_alpha   90.00
_cell.angle_beta   90.00
_cell.angle_gamma   90.00
#
_symmetry.space_group_name_H-M   'P 1'
#
loop_
_entity.id
_entity.type
_entity.pdbx_description
1 polymer ?
#
loop_
_entity_poly.entity_id
_entity_poly.type
_entity_poly.pdbx_seq_one_letter_code
_entity_poly.pdbx_strand_id
1 'polypeptide(L)'
;WRYDDLPILPEHWQMVVGKDKKKQFDILKKLMNAPDVTEVVNACDAGREGELIFRSVYELAGCQKPMKRLWISSMEDSAIREGFANLRPSADYDGLRDAALCRAKADWLVGINATRLFSVLYHRTLNIGRVMSPNTGAHCTARS
;
A
#
# COMPACT_ATOMS: atom_id res chain seq x y z
N TRP A 1 -17.63 -1.19 20.42
CA TRP A 1 -16.21 -1.25 20.85
C TRP A 1 -16.15 -1.18 22.35
N ARG A 2 -15.27 -1.96 22.94
CA ARG A 2 -15.08 -2.02 24.38
C ARG A 2 -13.65 -1.62 24.72
N TYR A 3 -13.46 -0.95 25.87
CA TYR A 3 -12.14 -0.53 26.33
C TYR A 3 -11.19 -1.73 26.53
N ASP A 4 -11.73 -2.82 27.06
CA ASP A 4 -10.98 -4.05 27.37
C ASP A 4 -10.45 -4.79 26.13
N ASP A 5 -10.96 -4.46 24.92
CA ASP A 5 -10.48 -5.03 23.66
C ASP A 5 -9.21 -4.33 23.13
N LEU A 6 -8.72 -3.29 23.83
CA LEU A 6 -7.57 -2.48 23.42
C LEU A 6 -6.32 -2.82 24.25
N PRO A 7 -5.11 -2.74 23.67
CA PRO A 7 -4.82 -2.42 22.25
C PRO A 7 -5.04 -3.60 21.32
N ILE A 8 -5.47 -3.33 20.08
CA ILE A 8 -5.56 -4.32 19.03
C ILE A 8 -4.18 -4.43 18.38
N LEU A 9 -3.53 -5.56 18.60
CA LEU A 9 -2.20 -5.88 18.07
C LEU A 9 -2.29 -7.19 17.27
N PRO A 10 -2.43 -7.15 15.94
CA PRO A 10 -2.50 -8.36 15.13
C PRO A 10 -1.19 -9.14 15.17
N GLU A 11 -1.25 -10.42 15.51
CA GLU A 11 -0.10 -11.32 15.41
C GLU A 11 0.22 -11.65 13.94
N HIS A 12 -0.82 -11.74 13.12
CA HIS A 12 -0.70 -12.03 11.70
C HIS A 12 -1.39 -10.97 10.85
N TRP A 13 -0.68 -10.51 9.83
CA TRP A 13 -1.20 -9.57 8.85
C TRP A 13 -1.65 -10.30 7.60
N GLN A 14 -2.91 -10.13 7.23
CA GLN A 14 -3.44 -10.68 5.99
C GLN A 14 -3.80 -9.55 5.02
N MET A 15 -3.26 -9.63 3.82
CA MET A 15 -3.72 -8.82 2.72
C MET A 15 -4.92 -9.51 2.05
N VAL A 16 -5.98 -8.76 1.82
CA VAL A 16 -7.18 -9.26 1.16
C VAL A 16 -7.57 -8.35 0.01
N VAL A 17 -8.09 -8.95 -1.06
CA VAL A 17 -8.63 -8.19 -2.18
C VAL A 17 -10.00 -7.66 -1.82
N GLY A 18 -10.20 -6.35 -1.91
CA GLY A 18 -11.51 -5.73 -1.73
C GLY A 18 -12.53 -6.26 -2.72
N LYS A 19 -13.79 -6.40 -2.29
CA LYS A 19 -14.88 -6.97 -3.12
C LYS A 19 -15.07 -6.24 -4.44
N ASP A 20 -14.95 -4.93 -4.42
CA ASP A 20 -15.04 -4.01 -5.57
C ASP A 20 -13.86 -4.16 -6.55
N LYS A 21 -12.70 -4.62 -6.09
CA LYS A 21 -11.47 -4.81 -6.88
C LYS A 21 -11.28 -6.24 -7.38
N LYS A 22 -12.10 -7.18 -6.92
CA LYS A 22 -11.92 -8.61 -7.20
C LYS A 22 -11.90 -8.92 -8.70
N LYS A 23 -12.78 -8.34 -9.48
CA LYS A 23 -12.83 -8.52 -10.95
C LYS A 23 -11.51 -8.17 -11.62
N GLN A 24 -10.96 -7.00 -11.29
CA GLN A 24 -9.69 -6.52 -11.84
C GLN A 24 -8.52 -7.39 -11.37
N PHE A 25 -8.53 -7.79 -10.11
CA PHE A 25 -7.52 -8.68 -9.55
C PHE A 25 -7.51 -10.04 -10.24
N ASP A 26 -8.66 -10.64 -10.50
CA ASP A 26 -8.76 -11.95 -11.17
C ASP A 26 -8.20 -11.89 -12.60
N ILE A 27 -8.41 -10.79 -13.32
CA ILE A 27 -7.80 -10.54 -14.64
C ILE A 27 -6.28 -10.48 -14.52
N LEU A 28 -5.76 -9.67 -13.59
CA LEU A 28 -4.31 -9.54 -13.37
C LEU A 28 -3.68 -10.87 -12.98
N LYS A 29 -4.32 -11.61 -12.06
CA LYS A 29 -3.86 -12.94 -11.64
C LYS A 29 -3.75 -13.89 -12.81
N LYS A 30 -4.76 -13.91 -13.68
CA LYS A 30 -4.77 -14.76 -14.88
C LYS A 30 -3.65 -14.38 -15.85
N LEU A 31 -3.46 -13.09 -16.12
CA LEU A 31 -2.43 -12.59 -17.01
C LEU A 31 -1.02 -12.86 -16.47
N MET A 32 -0.76 -12.54 -15.21
CA MET A 32 0.56 -12.73 -14.58
C MET A 32 0.99 -14.19 -14.55
N ASN A 33 0.04 -15.12 -14.45
CA ASN A 33 0.30 -16.56 -14.41
C ASN A 33 0.15 -17.27 -15.78
N ALA A 34 -0.15 -16.52 -16.84
CA ALA A 34 -0.31 -17.10 -18.19
C ALA A 34 1.01 -17.78 -18.66
N PRO A 35 0.95 -18.94 -19.31
CA PRO A 35 2.15 -19.73 -19.65
C PRO A 35 3.08 -19.03 -20.64
N ASP A 36 2.55 -18.14 -21.47
CA ASP A 36 3.26 -17.34 -22.46
C ASP A 36 3.98 -16.11 -21.87
N VAL A 37 3.68 -15.75 -20.63
CA VAL A 37 4.36 -14.66 -19.91
C VAL A 37 5.64 -15.18 -19.30
N THR A 38 6.78 -14.64 -19.65
CA THR A 38 8.10 -15.03 -19.16
C THR A 38 8.59 -14.19 -17.98
N GLU A 39 8.24 -12.91 -17.94
CA GLU A 39 8.59 -11.98 -16.87
C GLU A 39 7.48 -10.94 -16.63
N VAL A 40 7.49 -10.32 -15.49
CA VAL A 40 6.53 -9.27 -15.12
C VAL A 40 7.30 -7.98 -14.80
N VAL A 41 6.85 -6.88 -15.39
CA VAL A 41 7.47 -5.57 -15.15
C VAL A 41 6.58 -4.72 -14.26
N ASN A 42 7.12 -4.28 -13.13
CA ASN A 42 6.47 -3.31 -12.27
C ASN A 42 6.65 -1.91 -12.86
N ALA A 43 5.60 -1.38 -13.47
CA ALA A 43 5.54 -0.04 -14.04
C ALA A 43 4.64 0.92 -13.24
N CYS A 44 4.38 0.61 -11.96
CA CYS A 44 3.70 1.53 -11.07
C CYS A 44 4.56 2.76 -10.75
N ASP A 45 3.94 3.80 -10.17
CA ASP A 45 4.62 5.04 -9.83
C ASP A 45 5.98 4.83 -9.14
N ALA A 46 6.94 5.69 -9.47
CA ALA A 46 8.27 5.68 -8.89
C ALA A 46 8.23 6.15 -7.43
N GLY A 47 7.92 5.24 -6.51
CA GLY A 47 7.78 5.55 -5.09
C GLY A 47 7.38 4.33 -4.26
N ARG A 48 7.34 4.54 -2.94
CA ARG A 48 7.00 3.50 -1.96
C ARG A 48 5.61 2.90 -2.19
N GLU A 49 4.63 3.73 -2.47
CA GLU A 49 3.24 3.29 -2.64
C GLU A 49 3.08 2.44 -3.91
N GLY A 50 3.68 2.86 -5.03
CA GLY A 50 3.68 2.09 -6.27
C GLY A 50 4.34 0.71 -6.09
N GLU A 51 5.45 0.65 -5.36
CA GLU A 51 6.12 -0.61 -5.05
C GLU A 51 5.24 -1.52 -4.18
N LEU A 52 4.63 -0.97 -3.13
CA LEU A 52 3.75 -1.73 -2.23
C LEU A 52 2.53 -2.29 -2.97
N ILE A 53 1.87 -1.46 -3.79
CA ILE A 53 0.69 -1.87 -4.56
C ILE A 53 1.05 -3.04 -5.48
N PHE A 54 2.10 -2.90 -6.27
CA PHE A 54 2.51 -3.95 -7.20
C PHE A 54 2.87 -5.25 -6.49
N ARG A 55 3.73 -5.18 -5.44
CA ARG A 55 4.16 -6.36 -4.68
C ARG A 55 2.99 -7.07 -4.02
N SER A 56 2.04 -6.32 -3.47
CA SER A 56 0.83 -6.89 -2.88
C SER A 56 0.01 -7.68 -3.91
N VAL A 57 -0.18 -7.14 -5.11
CA VAL A 57 -0.88 -7.85 -6.20
C VAL A 57 -0.10 -9.08 -6.65
N TYR A 58 1.21 -8.96 -6.81
CA TYR A 58 2.08 -10.05 -7.23
C TYR A 58 2.05 -11.23 -6.25
N GLU A 59 2.18 -10.96 -4.95
CA GLU A 59 2.14 -11.96 -3.88
C GLU A 59 0.75 -12.62 -3.79
N LEU A 60 -0.33 -11.83 -3.79
CA LEU A 60 -1.71 -12.34 -3.74
C LEU A 60 -2.09 -13.15 -5.00
N ALA A 61 -1.53 -12.80 -6.16
CA ALA A 61 -1.71 -13.55 -7.38
C ALA A 61 -0.99 -14.91 -7.37
N GLY A 62 -0.04 -15.11 -6.44
CA GLY A 62 0.80 -16.31 -6.37
C GLY A 62 1.76 -16.41 -7.58
N CYS A 63 2.16 -15.30 -8.15
CA CYS A 63 3.06 -15.26 -9.29
C CYS A 63 4.49 -15.64 -8.86
N GLN A 64 5.14 -16.51 -9.63
CA GLN A 64 6.51 -16.99 -9.38
C GLN A 64 7.49 -16.53 -10.47
N LYS A 65 7.03 -15.70 -11.40
CA LYS A 65 7.84 -15.31 -12.55
C LYS A 65 8.85 -14.22 -12.19
N PRO A 66 9.97 -14.12 -12.91
CA PRO A 66 10.93 -13.05 -12.72
C PRO A 66 10.26 -11.69 -12.80
N MET A 67 10.66 -10.78 -11.90
CA MET A 67 10.07 -9.46 -11.78
C MET A 67 11.15 -8.41 -11.95
N LYS A 68 10.88 -7.41 -12.79
CA LYS A 68 11.73 -6.25 -13.02
C LYS A 68 11.00 -4.96 -12.66
N ARG A 69 11.75 -3.92 -12.42
CA ARG A 69 11.22 -2.59 -12.08
C ARG A 69 11.54 -1.59 -13.17
N LEU A 70 10.51 -0.95 -13.70
CA LEU A 70 10.59 0.27 -14.50
C LEU A 70 10.54 1.47 -13.56
N TRP A 71 11.61 2.26 -13.50
CA TRP A 71 11.70 3.43 -12.65
C TRP A 71 11.86 4.69 -13.50
N ILE A 72 10.78 5.43 -13.66
CA ILE A 72 10.74 6.67 -14.43
C ILE A 72 10.02 7.75 -13.62
N SER A 73 10.49 8.99 -13.74
CA SER A 73 9.89 10.17 -13.10
C SER A 73 9.24 11.12 -14.11
N SER A 74 9.36 10.85 -15.41
CA SER A 74 8.75 11.61 -16.49
C SER A 74 7.99 10.70 -17.43
N MET A 75 6.87 11.19 -17.99
CA MET A 75 6.05 10.48 -18.99
C MET A 75 6.40 10.87 -20.43
N GLU A 76 7.55 11.48 -20.64
CA GLU A 76 8.06 11.76 -22.00
C GLU A 76 8.50 10.47 -22.68
N ASP A 77 8.30 10.37 -23.99
CA ASP A 77 8.62 9.20 -24.79
C ASP A 77 10.09 8.77 -24.65
N SER A 78 11.01 9.74 -24.56
CA SER A 78 12.43 9.50 -24.36
C SER A 78 12.71 8.83 -23.02
N ALA A 79 12.12 9.33 -21.93
CA ALA A 79 12.28 8.78 -20.58
C ALA A 79 11.66 7.37 -20.46
N ILE A 80 10.53 7.14 -21.11
CA ILE A 80 9.89 5.82 -21.14
C ILE A 80 10.78 4.81 -21.88
N ARG A 81 11.30 5.15 -23.07
CA ARG A 81 12.19 4.28 -23.85
C ARG A 81 13.48 3.96 -23.10
N GLU A 82 14.10 4.97 -22.51
CA GLU A 82 15.29 4.80 -21.67
C GLU A 82 15.02 3.92 -20.45
N GLY A 83 13.89 4.12 -19.77
CA GLY A 83 13.47 3.32 -18.64
C GLY A 83 13.30 1.84 -18.98
N PHE A 84 12.67 1.53 -20.11
CA PHE A 84 12.55 0.14 -20.60
C PHE A 84 13.89 -0.47 -21.03
N ALA A 85 14.81 0.33 -21.56
CA ALA A 85 16.17 -0.14 -21.88
C ALA A 85 16.99 -0.43 -20.60
N ASN A 86 16.65 0.22 -19.48
CA ASN A 86 17.37 0.14 -18.21
C ASN A 86 16.53 -0.47 -17.07
N LEU A 87 15.75 -1.51 -17.34
CA LEU A 87 14.98 -2.21 -16.32
C LEU A 87 15.89 -2.76 -15.21
N ARG A 88 15.53 -2.50 -13.97
CA ARG A 88 16.30 -2.93 -12.80
C ARG A 88 15.71 -4.19 -12.18
N PRO A 89 16.54 -5.02 -11.52
CA PRO A 89 16.06 -6.13 -10.71
C PRO A 89 15.13 -5.62 -9.61
N SER A 90 14.03 -6.33 -9.36
CA SER A 90 13.09 -5.92 -8.32
C SER A 90 13.67 -6.00 -6.91
N ALA A 91 14.69 -6.83 -6.69
CA ALA A 91 15.39 -6.97 -5.41
C ALA A 91 16.03 -5.65 -4.93
N ASP A 92 16.46 -4.78 -5.85
CA ASP A 92 17.01 -3.46 -5.51
C ASP A 92 16.00 -2.57 -4.76
N TYR A 93 14.72 -2.92 -4.83
CA TYR A 93 13.60 -2.16 -4.24
C TYR A 93 12.97 -2.85 -3.03
N ASP A 94 13.57 -3.92 -2.51
CA ASP A 94 13.04 -4.64 -1.34
C ASP A 94 12.97 -3.75 -0.10
N GLY A 95 13.99 -2.94 0.14
CA GLY A 95 13.99 -1.96 1.24
C GLY A 95 12.88 -0.91 1.09
N LEU A 96 12.56 -0.51 -0.14
CA LEU A 96 11.48 0.43 -0.42
C LEU A 96 10.10 -0.19 -0.12
N ARG A 97 9.90 -1.46 -0.52
CA ARG A 97 8.71 -2.26 -0.18
C ARG A 97 8.56 -2.39 1.33
N ASP A 98 9.61 -2.76 2.03
CA ASP A 98 9.58 -2.98 3.48
C ASP A 98 9.27 -1.68 4.23
N ALA A 99 9.84 -0.56 3.82
CA ALA A 99 9.53 0.76 4.36
C ALA A 99 8.05 1.14 4.14
N ALA A 100 7.49 0.85 2.96
CA ALA A 100 6.08 1.09 2.66
C ALA A 100 5.16 0.21 3.51
N LEU A 101 5.51 -1.07 3.65
CA LEU A 101 4.74 -2.03 4.45
C LEU A 101 4.76 -1.67 5.94
N CYS A 102 5.93 -1.32 6.49
CA CYS A 102 6.05 -0.86 7.87
C CYS A 102 5.20 0.38 8.13
N ARG A 103 5.22 1.35 7.21
CA ARG A 103 4.38 2.54 7.30
C ARG A 103 2.90 2.20 7.28
N ALA A 104 2.45 1.36 6.35
CA ALA A 104 1.05 0.96 6.26
C ALA A 104 0.57 0.27 7.54
N LYS A 105 1.38 -0.62 8.11
CA LYS A 105 1.10 -1.29 9.38
C LYS A 105 1.04 -0.31 10.54
N ALA A 106 2.00 0.61 10.64
CA ALA A 106 2.04 1.62 11.70
C ALA A 106 0.83 2.57 11.61
N ASP A 107 0.49 3.07 10.41
CA ASP A 107 -0.68 3.92 10.19
C ASP A 107 -1.97 3.19 10.58
N TRP A 108 -2.09 1.89 10.28
CA TRP A 108 -3.25 1.08 10.68
C TRP A 108 -3.32 0.88 12.20
N LEU A 109 -2.20 0.50 12.84
CA LEU A 109 -2.16 0.27 14.28
C LEU A 109 -2.53 1.53 15.07
N VAL A 110 -1.94 2.66 14.73
CA VAL A 110 -2.24 3.94 15.38
C VAL A 110 -3.68 4.34 15.10
N GLY A 111 -4.11 4.28 13.83
CA GLY A 111 -5.44 4.69 13.41
C GLY A 111 -6.55 3.89 14.09
N ILE A 112 -6.48 2.56 14.09
CA ILE A 112 -7.53 1.72 14.67
C ILE A 112 -7.59 1.85 16.19
N ASN A 113 -6.46 1.81 16.88
CA ASN A 113 -6.42 1.87 18.34
C ASN A 113 -6.82 3.24 18.86
N ALA A 114 -6.28 4.32 18.28
CA ALA A 114 -6.64 5.67 18.69
C ALA A 114 -8.11 5.99 18.37
N THR A 115 -8.60 5.66 17.17
CA THR A 115 -10.02 5.86 16.83
C THR A 115 -10.94 5.14 17.80
N ARG A 116 -10.66 3.89 18.13
CA ARG A 116 -11.50 3.13 19.07
C ARG A 116 -11.42 3.65 20.48
N LEU A 117 -10.22 3.93 20.98
CA LEU A 117 -10.00 4.46 22.31
C LEU A 117 -10.79 5.77 22.53
N PHE A 118 -10.58 6.75 21.66
CA PHE A 118 -11.24 8.04 21.81
C PHE A 118 -12.76 7.95 21.56
N SER A 119 -13.20 7.05 20.66
CA SER A 119 -14.63 6.84 20.44
C SER A 119 -15.32 6.25 21.67
N VAL A 120 -14.66 5.34 22.39
CA VAL A 120 -15.18 4.78 23.65
C VAL A 120 -15.18 5.83 24.75
N LEU A 121 -14.08 6.58 24.93
CA LEU A 121 -13.95 7.60 25.97
C LEU A 121 -14.96 8.75 25.83
N TYR A 122 -15.23 9.17 24.60
CA TYR A 122 -16.12 10.31 24.35
C TYR A 122 -17.53 9.91 23.91
N HIS A 123 -17.86 8.60 23.92
CA HIS A 123 -19.18 8.05 23.54
C HIS A 123 -19.70 8.53 22.18
N ARG A 124 -18.80 8.75 21.23
CA ARG A 124 -19.12 9.13 19.85
C ARG A 124 -18.01 8.68 18.90
N THR A 125 -18.33 8.45 17.64
CA THR A 125 -17.31 8.07 16.65
C THR A 125 -16.34 9.23 16.41
N LEU A 126 -15.06 9.03 16.74
CA LEU A 126 -13.96 9.95 16.52
C LEU A 126 -12.90 9.28 15.67
N ASN A 127 -12.84 9.67 14.40
CA ASN A 127 -11.83 9.15 13.48
C ASN A 127 -10.49 9.85 13.72
N ILE A 128 -9.46 9.08 14.03
CA ILE A 128 -8.11 9.57 14.25
C ILE A 128 -7.19 8.99 13.17
N GLY A 129 -6.41 9.85 12.57
CA GLY A 129 -5.45 9.47 11.55
C GLY A 129 -4.30 10.46 11.47
N ARG A 130 -3.17 10.00 10.96
CA ARG A 130 -1.91 10.76 10.89
C ARG A 130 -2.05 12.10 10.15
N VAL A 131 -2.89 12.17 9.13
CA VAL A 131 -3.11 13.38 8.33
C VAL A 131 -4.36 14.14 8.81
N MET A 132 -5.45 13.43 9.12
CA MET A 132 -6.73 14.03 9.48
C MET A 132 -6.65 14.80 10.80
N SER A 133 -6.05 14.22 11.85
CA SER A 133 -6.03 14.81 13.17
C SER A 133 -5.22 16.11 13.24
N PRO A 134 -4.00 16.21 12.70
CA PRO A 134 -3.26 17.47 12.65
C PRO A 134 -3.97 18.58 11.87
N ASN A 135 -4.59 18.24 10.72
CA ASN A 135 -5.33 19.23 9.93
C ASN A 135 -6.53 19.80 10.67
N THR A 136 -7.26 18.97 11.43
CA THR A 136 -8.38 19.41 12.26
C THR A 136 -7.88 20.33 13.40
N GLY A 137 -6.75 19.99 14.02
CA GLY A 137 -6.11 20.81 15.04
C GLY A 137 -5.65 22.18 14.52
N ALA A 138 -5.04 22.23 13.34
CA ALA A 138 -4.63 23.47 12.69
C ALA A 138 -5.83 24.40 12.38
N HIS A 139 -6.98 23.86 11.97
CA HIS A 139 -8.20 24.63 11.75
C HIS A 139 -8.78 25.21 13.06
N CYS A 140 -8.67 24.51 14.19
CA CYS A 140 -9.12 25.01 15.49
C CYS A 140 -8.26 26.18 16.00
N THR A 141 -6.94 26.13 15.79
CA THR A 141 -6.01 27.19 16.21
C THR A 141 -6.09 28.44 15.33
N ALA A 142 -6.50 28.32 14.08
CA ALA A 142 -6.68 29.46 13.18
C ALA A 142 -7.97 30.29 13.42
N ARG A 143 -8.86 29.83 14.30
CA ARG A 143 -10.13 30.51 14.64
C ARG A 143 -10.14 31.18 16.04
N SER A 144 -9.06 31.11 16.77
CA SER A 144 -8.84 31.79 18.04
C SER A 144 -7.94 33.01 17.83
#